data_438110908c8ad5be657ae96f776b2a92
#
_entry.id   438110908c8ad5be657ae96f776b2a92
#
_cell.length_a   1.000
_cell.length_b   1.000
_cell.length_c   1.000
_cell.angle_alpha   90.00
_cell.angle_beta   90.00
_cell.angle_gamma   90.00
#
_symmetry.space_group_name_H-M   'P 1'
#
loop_
_entity.id
_entity.type
_entity.pdbx_description
1 polymer ?
#
loop_
_entity_poly.entity_id
_entity_poly.type
_entity_poly.pdbx_seq_one_letter_code
_entity_poly.pdbx_strand_id
1 'polypeptide(L)'
;MPSLAVCYAWRVFSTSFFLNLGEFLFGLFTRDRSERIADLGRDIHILSCASKPLSSWTAQQTIQECREACGGHGYLKAAGLSDLRNNNDPLLTFEGDNNVLLQQTSNCLLAAYAEFLKTGLVSSSPLKTTEFLNRFNVVSGLKFVARNREELLHLTSKSLGCSKWKYFDRI
;
A
#
# COMPACT_ATOMS: atom_id res chain seq x y z
N MET A 1 20.70 -2.03 0.30
CA MET A 1 20.11 -3.30 0.75
C MET A 1 18.95 -2.97 1.67
N PRO A 2 17.77 -3.50 1.47
CA PRO A 2 16.71 -3.36 2.47
C PRO A 2 17.21 -3.97 3.78
N SER A 3 17.00 -3.28 4.90
CA SER A 3 17.45 -3.77 6.19
C SER A 3 16.73 -5.11 6.49
N LEU A 4 17.41 -6.03 7.17
CA LEU A 4 16.82 -7.30 7.64
C LEU A 4 15.49 -7.07 8.37
N ALA A 5 15.33 -5.93 9.03
CA ALA A 5 14.10 -5.52 9.68
C ALA A 5 12.92 -5.34 8.69
N VAL A 6 13.16 -4.80 7.50
CA VAL A 6 12.13 -4.64 6.46
C VAL A 6 11.71 -6.01 5.91
N CYS A 7 12.68 -6.90 5.66
CA CYS A 7 12.37 -8.26 5.21
C CYS A 7 11.60 -9.05 6.29
N TYR A 8 11.96 -8.89 7.54
CA TYR A 8 11.25 -9.52 8.66
C TYR A 8 9.83 -8.97 8.82
N ALA A 9 9.67 -7.65 8.78
CA ALA A 9 8.35 -7.00 8.86
C ALA A 9 7.44 -7.45 7.70
N TRP A 10 7.97 -7.53 6.48
CA TRP A 10 7.24 -8.03 5.32
C TRP A 10 6.83 -9.50 5.49
N ARG A 11 7.70 -10.35 6.02
CA ARG A 11 7.40 -11.76 6.28
C ARG A 11 6.29 -11.92 7.32
N VAL A 12 6.36 -11.17 8.42
CA VAL A 12 5.33 -11.19 9.47
C VAL A 12 3.98 -10.70 8.91
N PHE A 13 3.99 -9.60 8.15
CA PHE A 13 2.80 -9.07 7.50
C PHE A 13 2.17 -10.09 6.55
N SER A 14 2.95 -10.69 5.65
CA SER A 14 2.43 -11.67 4.69
C SER A 14 1.86 -12.91 5.39
N THR A 15 2.55 -13.43 6.41
CA THR A 15 2.05 -14.59 7.18
C THR A 15 0.73 -14.27 7.87
N SER A 16 0.64 -13.14 8.54
CA SER A 16 -0.59 -12.70 9.20
C SER A 16 -1.73 -12.51 8.18
N PHE A 17 -1.46 -11.90 7.04
CA PHE A 17 -2.45 -11.71 5.97
C PHE A 17 -3.00 -13.06 5.47
N PHE A 18 -2.12 -14.02 5.16
CA PHE A 18 -2.56 -15.34 4.66
C PHE A 18 -3.33 -16.15 5.68
N LEU A 19 -2.99 -16.08 6.97
CA LEU A 19 -3.75 -16.74 8.02
C LEU A 19 -5.17 -16.18 8.14
N ASN A 20 -5.32 -14.86 8.13
CA ASN A 20 -6.63 -14.21 8.19
C ASN A 20 -7.44 -14.41 6.90
N LEU A 21 -6.78 -14.48 5.75
CA LEU A 21 -7.43 -14.86 4.49
C LEU A 21 -7.98 -16.28 4.57
N GLY A 22 -7.23 -17.22 5.15
CA GLY A 22 -7.68 -18.59 5.41
C GLY A 22 -8.92 -18.64 6.32
N GLU A 23 -8.93 -17.89 7.42
CA GLU A 23 -10.08 -17.77 8.32
C GLU A 23 -11.31 -17.21 7.58
N PHE A 24 -11.12 -16.17 6.78
CA PHE A 24 -12.19 -15.58 5.97
C PHE A 24 -12.77 -16.58 4.96
N LEU A 25 -11.91 -17.27 4.22
CA LEU A 25 -12.34 -18.28 3.24
C LEU A 25 -13.06 -19.47 3.92
N PHE A 26 -12.60 -19.89 5.08
CA PHE A 26 -13.25 -20.92 5.87
C PHE A 26 -14.64 -20.46 6.35
N GLY A 27 -14.76 -19.21 6.81
CA GLY A 27 -16.04 -18.60 7.17
C GLY A 27 -17.02 -18.55 5.99
N LEU A 28 -16.54 -18.19 4.80
CA LEU A 28 -17.36 -18.23 3.58
C LEU A 28 -17.81 -19.64 3.24
N PHE A 29 -16.93 -20.64 3.37
CA PHE A 29 -17.25 -22.04 3.09
C PHE A 29 -18.29 -22.60 4.07
N THR A 30 -18.18 -22.26 5.36
CA THR A 30 -19.13 -22.67 6.40
C THR A 30 -20.40 -21.82 6.40
N ARG A 31 -20.52 -20.81 5.52
CA ARG A 31 -21.62 -19.84 5.46
C ARG A 31 -21.82 -19.07 6.78
N ASP A 32 -20.73 -18.84 7.48
CA ASP A 32 -20.75 -17.99 8.67
C ASP A 32 -21.07 -16.55 8.29
N ARG A 33 -22.16 -16.01 8.83
CA ARG A 33 -22.62 -14.63 8.61
C ARG A 33 -22.34 -13.72 9.81
N SER A 34 -21.38 -14.10 10.63
CA SER A 34 -20.99 -13.27 11.77
C SER A 34 -20.45 -11.91 11.31
N GLU A 35 -20.68 -10.89 12.10
CA GLU A 35 -20.17 -9.53 11.86
C GLU A 35 -18.64 -9.52 11.77
N ARG A 36 -17.99 -10.37 12.58
CA ARG A 36 -16.54 -10.56 12.54
C ARG A 36 -16.01 -10.99 11.17
N ILE A 37 -16.67 -11.92 10.50
CA ILE A 37 -16.26 -12.38 9.15
C ILE A 37 -16.47 -11.27 8.12
N ALA A 38 -17.54 -10.49 8.26
CA ALA A 38 -17.77 -9.33 7.38
C ALA A 38 -16.70 -8.25 7.57
N ASP A 39 -16.29 -7.96 8.80
CA ASP A 39 -15.23 -7.01 9.12
C ASP A 39 -13.87 -7.49 8.60
N LEU A 40 -13.57 -8.77 8.80
CA LEU A 40 -12.35 -9.39 8.30
C LEU A 40 -12.28 -9.31 6.76
N GLY A 41 -13.40 -9.55 6.07
CA GLY A 41 -13.49 -9.42 4.62
C GLY A 41 -13.22 -7.99 4.14
N ARG A 42 -13.74 -6.98 4.85
CA ARG A 42 -13.45 -5.57 4.54
C ARG A 42 -11.98 -5.24 4.71
N ASP A 43 -11.36 -5.67 5.78
CA ASP A 43 -9.94 -5.45 6.04
C ASP A 43 -9.05 -6.09 4.99
N ILE A 44 -9.30 -7.36 4.64
CA ILE A 44 -8.58 -8.07 3.61
C ILE A 44 -8.72 -7.34 2.26
N HIS A 45 -9.93 -6.88 1.93
CA HIS A 45 -10.17 -6.12 0.71
C HIS A 45 -9.34 -4.83 0.67
N ILE A 46 -9.35 -4.02 1.75
CA ILE A 46 -8.57 -2.78 1.84
C ILE A 46 -7.07 -3.06 1.66
N LEU A 47 -6.55 -4.07 2.36
CA LEU A 47 -5.13 -4.42 2.29
C LEU A 47 -4.73 -4.91 0.90
N SER A 48 -5.56 -5.73 0.24
CA SER A 48 -5.29 -6.18 -1.13
C SER A 48 -5.34 -5.03 -2.13
N CYS A 49 -6.31 -4.11 -1.99
CA CYS A 49 -6.41 -2.91 -2.82
C CYS A 49 -5.22 -1.96 -2.64
N ALA A 50 -4.60 -1.91 -1.45
CA ALA A 50 -3.42 -1.09 -1.19
C ALA A 50 -2.11 -1.77 -1.64
N SER A 51 -1.99 -3.09 -1.43
CA SER A 51 -0.76 -3.83 -1.67
C SER A 51 -0.49 -4.08 -3.15
N LYS A 52 -1.52 -4.33 -3.96
CA LYS A 52 -1.36 -4.60 -5.39
C LYS A 52 -0.75 -3.43 -6.16
N PRO A 53 -1.23 -2.16 -6.03
CA PRO A 53 -0.57 -1.01 -6.65
C PRO A 53 0.87 -0.83 -6.19
N LEU A 54 1.10 -0.92 -4.88
CA LEU A 54 2.43 -0.77 -4.30
C LEU A 54 3.42 -1.78 -4.89
N SER A 55 3.04 -3.06 -4.94
CA SER A 55 3.92 -4.12 -5.43
C SER A 55 4.18 -4.02 -6.94
N SER A 56 3.13 -3.80 -7.74
CA SER A 56 3.26 -3.77 -9.20
C SER A 56 4.00 -2.53 -9.70
N TRP A 57 3.78 -1.34 -9.13
CA TRP A 57 4.55 -0.15 -9.48
C TRP A 57 5.99 -0.25 -9.01
N THR A 58 6.24 -0.79 -7.81
CA THR A 58 7.62 -1.02 -7.33
C THR A 58 8.36 -2.00 -8.24
N ALA A 59 7.70 -3.08 -8.68
CA ALA A 59 8.28 -4.02 -9.63
C ALA A 59 8.63 -3.35 -10.96
N GLN A 60 7.73 -2.55 -11.52
CA GLN A 60 7.96 -1.82 -12.77
C GLN A 60 9.14 -0.85 -12.65
N GLN A 61 9.22 -0.11 -11.56
CA GLN A 61 10.33 0.80 -11.30
C GLN A 61 11.65 0.05 -11.13
N THR A 62 11.66 -1.05 -10.39
CA THR A 62 12.85 -1.86 -10.17
C THR A 62 13.38 -2.45 -11.48
N ILE A 63 12.51 -2.96 -12.34
CA ILE A 63 12.87 -3.46 -13.68
C ILE A 63 13.52 -2.34 -14.50
N GLN A 64 12.95 -1.14 -14.44
CA GLN A 64 13.50 0.02 -15.14
C GLN A 64 14.89 0.41 -14.62
N GLU A 65 15.07 0.46 -13.30
CA GLU A 65 16.38 0.76 -12.68
C GLU A 65 17.43 -0.30 -13.04
N CYS A 66 17.06 -1.58 -13.01
CA CYS A 66 17.94 -2.67 -13.43
C CYS A 66 18.35 -2.54 -14.90
N ARG A 67 17.40 -2.21 -15.77
CA ARG A 67 17.67 -2.00 -17.20
C ARG A 67 18.67 -0.87 -17.41
N GLU A 68 18.52 0.24 -16.72
CA GLU A 68 19.42 1.39 -16.81
C GLU A 68 20.82 1.06 -16.27
N ALA A 69 20.88 0.32 -15.16
CA ALA A 69 22.16 -0.11 -14.57
C ALA A 69 22.96 -1.04 -15.48
N CYS A 70 22.30 -1.82 -16.35
CA CYS A 70 22.95 -2.68 -17.33
C CYS A 70 23.50 -1.92 -18.57
N GLY A 71 23.27 -0.59 -18.67
CA GLY A 71 23.68 0.20 -19.81
C GLY A 71 23.15 -0.34 -21.14
N GLY A 72 24.00 -0.43 -22.17
CA GLY A 72 23.61 -0.93 -23.50
C GLY A 72 23.11 -2.37 -23.50
N HIS A 73 23.59 -3.22 -22.61
CA HIS A 73 23.12 -4.60 -22.47
C HIS A 73 21.65 -4.69 -22.02
N GLY A 74 21.16 -3.69 -21.29
CA GLY A 74 19.76 -3.62 -20.86
C GLY A 74 18.73 -3.53 -22.01
N TYR A 75 19.17 -3.17 -23.23
CA TYR A 75 18.31 -3.16 -24.42
C TYR A 75 18.30 -4.50 -25.17
N LEU A 76 19.28 -5.35 -24.92
CA LEU A 76 19.40 -6.61 -25.63
C LEU A 76 18.31 -7.58 -25.17
N LYS A 77 17.67 -8.25 -26.14
CA LYS A 77 16.68 -9.29 -25.84
C LYS A 77 17.28 -10.44 -25.01
N ALA A 78 18.57 -10.71 -25.21
CA ALA A 78 19.34 -11.71 -24.44
C ALA A 78 19.40 -11.40 -22.94
N ALA A 79 19.28 -10.13 -22.52
CA ALA A 79 19.22 -9.74 -21.12
C ALA A 79 17.88 -10.07 -20.45
N GLY A 80 16.81 -10.33 -21.23
CA GLY A 80 15.48 -10.70 -20.72
C GLY A 80 14.71 -9.57 -20.02
N LEU A 81 15.33 -8.39 -19.81
CA LEU A 81 14.71 -7.30 -19.05
C LEU A 81 13.50 -6.68 -19.78
N SER A 82 13.54 -6.63 -21.12
CA SER A 82 12.41 -6.17 -21.94
C SER A 82 11.23 -7.13 -21.84
N ASP A 83 11.44 -8.42 -21.86
CA ASP A 83 10.40 -9.43 -21.73
C ASP A 83 9.82 -9.42 -20.32
N LEU A 84 10.66 -9.26 -19.30
CA LEU A 84 10.22 -9.13 -17.91
C LEU A 84 9.34 -7.89 -17.72
N ARG A 85 9.72 -6.75 -18.33
CA ARG A 85 8.91 -5.52 -18.29
C ARG A 85 7.57 -5.71 -18.98
N ASN A 86 7.55 -6.29 -20.17
CA ASN A 86 6.32 -6.55 -20.92
C ASN A 86 5.37 -7.48 -20.17
N ASN A 87 5.91 -8.47 -19.45
CA ASN A 87 5.11 -9.37 -18.61
C ASN A 87 4.57 -8.68 -17.35
N ASN A 88 5.28 -7.69 -16.82
CA ASN A 88 4.85 -6.93 -15.65
C ASN A 88 3.85 -5.81 -16.00
N ASP A 89 3.90 -5.26 -17.21
CA ASP A 89 3.09 -4.10 -17.60
C ASP A 89 1.57 -4.32 -17.43
N PRO A 90 0.99 -5.46 -17.85
CA PRO A 90 -0.43 -5.73 -17.62
C PRO A 90 -0.84 -5.80 -16.14
N LEU A 91 0.10 -6.13 -15.24
CA LEU A 91 -0.16 -6.16 -13.78
C LEU A 91 -0.57 -4.81 -13.21
N LEU A 92 -0.31 -3.72 -13.93
CA LEU A 92 -0.70 -2.37 -13.50
C LEU A 92 -2.20 -2.11 -13.68
N THR A 93 -2.84 -2.79 -14.61
CA THR A 93 -4.21 -2.52 -15.05
C THR A 93 -5.17 -3.69 -14.89
N PHE A 94 -4.75 -4.95 -15.12
CA PHE A 94 -5.65 -6.08 -14.98
C PHE A 94 -5.87 -6.47 -13.50
N GLU A 95 -6.94 -7.21 -13.22
CA GLU A 95 -7.38 -7.55 -11.85
C GLU A 95 -7.66 -6.30 -10.99
N GLY A 96 -8.11 -5.23 -11.64
CA GLY A 96 -8.35 -3.92 -11.06
C GLY A 96 -7.20 -2.94 -11.36
N ASP A 97 -7.53 -1.84 -12.03
CA ASP A 97 -6.58 -0.75 -12.27
C ASP A 97 -6.03 -0.20 -10.96
N ASN A 98 -4.74 0.04 -10.91
CA ASN A 98 -4.06 0.48 -9.70
C ASN A 98 -4.62 1.78 -9.12
N ASN A 99 -5.00 2.75 -9.97
CA ASN A 99 -5.56 4.02 -9.51
C ASN A 99 -6.96 3.82 -8.93
N VAL A 100 -7.77 2.94 -9.52
CA VAL A 100 -9.11 2.60 -9.01
C VAL A 100 -9.00 1.88 -7.65
N LEU A 101 -8.04 0.96 -7.51
CA LEU A 101 -7.80 0.27 -6.24
C LEU A 101 -7.36 1.24 -5.13
N LEU A 102 -6.51 2.21 -5.45
CA LEU A 102 -6.15 3.27 -4.51
C LEU A 102 -7.33 4.17 -4.14
N GLN A 103 -8.24 4.46 -5.07
CA GLN A 103 -9.47 5.19 -4.76
C GLN A 103 -10.36 4.41 -3.79
N GLN A 104 -10.48 3.09 -3.96
CA GLN A 104 -11.22 2.25 -3.02
C GLN A 104 -10.59 2.28 -1.62
N THR A 105 -9.27 2.12 -1.54
CA THR A 105 -8.53 2.24 -0.27
C THR A 105 -8.75 3.62 0.38
N SER A 106 -8.67 4.69 -0.42
CA SER A 106 -8.89 6.05 0.05
C SER A 106 -10.31 6.25 0.59
N ASN A 107 -11.34 5.75 -0.11
CA ASN A 107 -12.73 5.84 0.34
C ASN A 107 -12.94 5.13 1.68
N CYS A 108 -12.34 3.96 1.87
CA CYS A 108 -12.42 3.24 3.14
C CYS A 108 -11.73 4.01 4.28
N LEU A 109 -10.56 4.60 4.02
CA LEU A 109 -9.83 5.41 5.00
C LEU A 109 -10.60 6.70 5.35
N LEU A 110 -11.20 7.36 4.36
CA LEU A 110 -12.02 8.54 4.58
C LEU A 110 -13.29 8.23 5.41
N ALA A 111 -13.92 7.07 5.18
CA ALA A 111 -15.04 6.63 5.98
C ALA A 111 -14.64 6.39 7.44
N ALA A 112 -13.51 5.70 7.67
CA ALA A 112 -12.96 5.49 9.01
C ALA A 112 -12.58 6.81 9.70
N TYR A 113 -12.01 7.76 8.95
CA TYR A 113 -11.68 9.09 9.46
C TYR A 113 -12.94 9.91 9.81
N ALA A 114 -13.99 9.80 9.01
CA ALA A 114 -15.27 10.45 9.32
C ALA A 114 -15.93 9.87 10.59
N GLU A 115 -15.79 8.58 10.84
CA GLU A 115 -16.19 7.93 12.08
C GLU A 115 -15.37 8.47 13.28
N PHE A 116 -14.05 8.53 13.10
CA PHE A 116 -13.14 9.11 14.09
C PHE A 116 -13.53 10.55 14.48
N LEU A 117 -13.89 11.40 13.51
CA LEU A 117 -14.30 12.77 13.77
C LEU A 117 -15.60 12.86 14.58
N LYS A 118 -16.49 11.87 14.46
CA LYS A 118 -17.77 11.83 15.18
C LYS A 118 -17.65 11.25 16.59
N THR A 119 -16.89 10.19 16.74
CA THR A 119 -16.84 9.38 17.97
C THR A 119 -15.57 9.59 18.77
N GLY A 120 -14.52 10.19 18.16
CA GLY A 120 -13.18 10.32 18.75
C GLY A 120 -12.35 9.03 18.72
N LEU A 121 -12.94 7.92 18.28
CA LEU A 121 -12.29 6.61 18.18
C LEU A 121 -12.74 5.91 16.91
N VAL A 122 -11.82 5.23 16.24
CA VAL A 122 -12.15 4.33 15.13
C VAL A 122 -12.42 2.94 15.70
N SER A 123 -13.49 2.30 15.21
CA SER A 123 -13.79 0.92 15.54
C SER A 123 -12.58 0.01 15.29
N SER A 124 -12.29 -0.87 16.25
CA SER A 124 -11.16 -1.81 16.11
C SER A 124 -11.53 -2.87 15.08
N SER A 125 -10.81 -2.87 13.96
CA SER A 125 -10.94 -3.92 12.95
C SER A 125 -10.04 -5.13 13.28
N PRO A 126 -10.38 -6.35 12.81
CA PRO A 126 -9.62 -7.56 13.11
C PRO A 126 -8.13 -7.48 12.75
N LEU A 127 -7.80 -6.84 11.62
CA LEU A 127 -6.43 -6.64 11.14
C LEU A 127 -5.83 -5.29 11.53
N LYS A 128 -6.57 -4.47 12.29
CA LYS A 128 -6.12 -3.15 12.78
C LYS A 128 -5.69 -2.19 11.67
N THR A 129 -6.30 -2.33 10.49
CA THR A 129 -5.96 -1.56 9.28
C THR A 129 -6.13 -0.06 9.46
N THR A 130 -7.05 0.36 10.31
CA THR A 130 -7.40 1.75 10.58
C THR A 130 -7.03 2.23 11.99
N GLU A 131 -6.47 1.35 12.84
CA GLU A 131 -6.15 1.67 14.23
C GLU A 131 -5.14 2.83 14.37
N PHE A 132 -4.26 3.01 13.37
CA PHE A 132 -3.32 4.11 13.34
C PHE A 132 -3.99 5.49 13.39
N LEU A 133 -5.26 5.60 12.95
CA LEU A 133 -6.03 6.84 13.02
C LEU A 133 -6.32 7.24 14.48
N ASN A 134 -6.43 6.31 15.41
CA ASN A 134 -6.61 6.60 16.82
C ASN A 134 -5.39 7.32 17.45
N ARG A 135 -4.22 7.21 16.80
CA ARG A 135 -3.00 7.92 17.18
C ARG A 135 -2.91 9.32 16.56
N PHE A 136 -3.83 9.68 15.70
CA PHE A 136 -3.82 10.98 14.99
C PHE A 136 -3.96 12.17 15.94
N ASN A 137 -4.57 12.01 17.12
CA ASN A 137 -4.61 13.06 18.15
C ASN A 137 -3.21 13.46 18.65
N VAL A 138 -2.23 12.56 18.58
CA VAL A 138 -0.83 12.86 18.90
C VAL A 138 -0.18 13.64 17.75
N VAL A 139 -0.61 13.38 16.51
CA VAL A 139 -0.08 14.01 15.30
C VAL A 139 -0.78 15.34 15.00
N SER A 140 -2.05 15.51 15.40
CA SER A 140 -2.78 16.79 15.23
C SER A 140 -2.25 17.93 16.09
N GLY A 141 -1.45 17.63 17.13
CA GLY A 141 -0.64 18.61 17.86
C GLY A 141 0.54 19.15 17.03
N LEU A 142 0.95 18.44 16.00
CA LEU A 142 1.88 18.91 14.98
C LEU A 142 1.07 19.71 13.96
N LYS A 143 1.00 21.03 14.13
CA LYS A 143 0.43 21.92 13.11
C LYS A 143 1.25 21.78 11.83
N PHE A 144 0.81 20.92 10.91
CA PHE A 144 1.29 20.91 9.54
C PHE A 144 0.79 22.19 8.86
N VAL A 145 1.52 23.26 9.02
CA VAL A 145 1.28 24.51 8.28
C VAL A 145 2.14 24.44 7.02
N ALA A 146 1.79 23.57 6.09
CA ALA A 146 2.31 23.66 4.74
C ALA A 146 1.56 24.82 4.04
N ARG A 147 2.25 25.92 3.76
CA ARG A 147 1.67 27.08 3.09
C ARG A 147 1.54 26.86 1.58
N ASN A 148 2.30 25.92 1.02
CA ASN A 148 2.29 25.56 -0.38
C ASN A 148 2.68 24.08 -0.59
N ARG A 149 2.46 23.57 -1.80
CA ARG A 149 2.74 22.19 -2.19
C ARG A 149 4.21 21.79 -1.98
N GLU A 150 5.15 22.69 -2.24
CA GLU A 150 6.59 22.43 -2.12
C GLU A 150 7.04 22.26 -0.67
N GLU A 151 6.46 23.03 0.23
CA GLU A 151 6.72 22.90 1.65
C GLU A 151 6.16 21.58 2.22
N LEU A 152 5.00 21.14 1.73
CA LEU A 152 4.42 19.83 2.06
C LEU A 152 5.33 18.69 1.61
N LEU A 153 5.84 18.73 0.39
CA LEU A 153 6.75 17.73 -0.17
C LEU A 153 8.09 17.70 0.59
N HIS A 154 8.61 18.85 0.98
CA HIS A 154 9.84 18.97 1.77
C HIS A 154 9.67 18.38 3.19
N LEU A 155 8.54 18.63 3.84
CA LEU A 155 8.22 18.11 5.17
C LEU A 155 8.02 16.59 5.14
N THR A 156 7.33 16.06 4.13
CA THR A 156 7.15 14.61 3.95
C THR A 156 8.46 13.90 3.63
N SER A 157 9.32 14.49 2.81
CA SER A 157 10.66 13.92 2.51
C SER A 157 11.55 13.86 3.75
N LYS A 158 11.46 14.86 4.62
CA LYS A 158 12.25 14.95 5.85
C LYS A 158 11.76 14.03 6.96
N SER A 159 10.44 13.82 7.08
CA SER A 159 9.84 12.95 8.09
C SER A 159 10.02 11.46 7.77
N LEU A 160 10.13 11.09 6.49
CA LEU A 160 10.26 9.70 6.04
C LEU A 160 11.71 9.25 5.81
N GLY A 161 12.70 10.14 5.99
CA GLY A 161 14.13 9.83 5.79
C GLY A 161 14.45 9.37 4.36
N CYS A 162 13.57 9.63 3.40
CA CYS A 162 13.66 9.13 2.04
C CYS A 162 14.02 10.27 1.08
N SER A 163 15.29 10.34 0.69
CA SER A 163 15.81 11.32 -0.27
C SER A 163 15.40 11.05 -1.73
N LYS A 164 14.48 10.12 -2.00
CA LYS A 164 14.19 9.60 -3.35
C LYS A 164 12.79 9.85 -3.91
N TRP A 165 12.02 10.76 -3.35
CA TRP A 165 10.70 11.12 -3.91
C TRP A 165 10.77 12.17 -5.05
N LYS A 166 11.85 12.22 -5.83
CA LYS A 166 11.96 13.09 -7.00
C LYS A 166 11.06 12.73 -8.19
N TYR A 167 10.30 11.63 -8.11
CA TYR A 167 9.50 11.15 -9.23
C TYR A 167 8.01 11.52 -9.19
N PHE A 168 7.52 12.17 -8.13
CA PHE A 168 6.12 12.61 -8.07
C PHE A 168 5.84 13.96 -8.73
N ASP A 169 6.83 14.61 -9.30
CA ASP A 169 6.70 15.93 -9.94
C ASP A 169 6.22 15.88 -11.41
N ARG A 170 5.78 14.71 -11.90
CA ARG A 170 5.36 14.57 -13.31
C ARG A 170 3.96 13.97 -13.49
N ILE A 171 3.05 14.11 -12.53
CA ILE A 171 1.63 13.81 -12.75
C ILE A 171 0.80 15.06 -12.46
#